data_9f72551eced90cb578c26d222574f2eb
#
_entry.id   9f72551eced90cb578c26d222574f2eb
#
_cell.length_a   1.000
_cell.length_b   1.000
_cell.length_c   1.000
_cell.angle_alpha   90.00
_cell.angle_beta   90.00
_cell.angle_gamma   90.00
#
_symmetry.space_group_name_H-M   'P 1'
#
loop_
_entity.id
_entity.type
_entity.pdbx_description
1 polymer ?
#
loop_
_entity_poly.entity_id
_entity_poly.type
_entity_poly.pdbx_seq_one_letter_code
_entity_poly.pdbx_strand_id
1 'polypeptide(L)'
;MAIQVLQTPLFARQKKKLNKKQIKFLDKAVNLIIENPKVGEQKKGNLNSIWVYKFKITDQLYLLAYEWDKKSRVLIALGVHENFYRNLKKYLK
;
A
#
# COMPACT_ATOMS: atom_id res chain seq x y z
N MET A 1 15.32 16.53 2.99
CA MET A 1 15.84 15.25 2.48
C MET A 1 14.75 14.51 1.72
N ALA A 2 15.12 13.91 0.60
CA ALA A 2 14.17 13.16 -0.20
C ALA A 2 13.84 11.81 0.46
N ILE A 3 12.57 11.48 0.48
CA ILE A 3 12.12 10.17 0.94
C ILE A 3 12.27 9.19 -0.22
N GLN A 4 12.88 8.04 0.05
CA GLN A 4 13.00 6.98 -0.94
C GLN A 4 11.71 6.16 -0.97
N VAL A 5 11.14 5.97 -2.15
CA VAL A 5 9.92 5.17 -2.32
C VAL A 5 10.26 3.93 -3.13
N LEU A 6 10.06 2.79 -2.52
CA LEU A 6 10.35 1.49 -3.13
C LEU A 6 9.05 0.70 -3.28
N GLN A 7 9.05 -0.28 -4.17
CA GLN A 7 7.89 -1.12 -4.35
C GLN A 7 8.33 -2.57 -4.57
N THR A 8 7.49 -3.49 -4.12
CA THR A 8 7.73 -4.91 -4.34
C THR A 8 7.25 -5.31 -5.74
N PRO A 9 7.75 -6.44 -6.28
CA PRO A 9 7.20 -6.97 -7.53
C PRO A 9 5.70 -7.23 -7.47
N LEU A 10 5.20 -7.66 -6.31
CA LEU A 10 3.76 -7.87 -6.12
C LEU A 10 2.99 -6.57 -6.32
N PHE A 11 3.41 -5.50 -5.65
CA PHE A 11 2.76 -4.20 -5.77
C PHE A 11 2.79 -3.72 -7.23
N ALA A 12 3.93 -3.86 -7.89
CA ALA A 12 4.07 -3.43 -9.28
C ALA A 12 3.10 -4.15 -10.21
N ARG A 13 2.93 -5.47 -10.02
CA ARG A 13 1.98 -6.24 -10.81
C ARG A 13 0.54 -5.81 -10.56
N GLN A 14 0.20 -5.55 -9.30
CA GLN A 14 -1.15 -5.13 -8.95
C GLN A 14 -1.45 -3.74 -9.49
N LYS A 15 -0.48 -2.84 -9.45
CA LYS A 15 -0.63 -1.49 -10.00
C LYS A 15 -0.89 -1.52 -11.50
N LYS A 16 -0.25 -2.42 -12.24
CA LYS A 16 -0.43 -2.53 -13.68
C LYS A 16 -1.86 -2.84 -14.10
N LYS A 17 -2.66 -3.41 -13.20
CA LYS A 17 -4.06 -3.72 -13.50
C LYS A 17 -4.98 -2.52 -13.42
N LEU A 18 -4.48 -1.39 -12.92
CA LEU A 18 -5.27 -0.17 -12.80
C LEU A 18 -5.20 0.65 -14.08
N ASN A 19 -6.32 1.29 -14.44
CA ASN A 19 -6.32 2.24 -15.56
C ASN A 19 -5.80 3.60 -15.11
N LYS A 20 -5.66 4.54 -16.06
CA LYS A 20 -5.10 5.86 -15.77
C LYS A 20 -5.89 6.63 -14.72
N LYS A 21 -7.21 6.52 -14.75
CA LYS A 21 -8.08 7.21 -13.79
C LYS A 21 -7.87 6.65 -12.39
N GLN A 22 -7.78 5.33 -12.29
CA GLN A 22 -7.56 4.67 -11.00
C GLN A 22 -6.17 4.99 -10.43
N ILE A 23 -5.17 5.08 -11.29
CA ILE A 23 -3.81 5.42 -10.87
C ILE A 23 -3.76 6.79 -10.17
N LYS A 24 -4.57 7.75 -10.62
CA LYS A 24 -4.62 9.07 -9.96
C LYS A 24 -5.02 8.96 -8.49
N PHE A 25 -5.99 8.10 -8.18
CA PHE A 25 -6.39 7.86 -6.79
C PHE A 25 -5.28 7.19 -5.99
N LEU A 26 -4.60 6.22 -6.63
CA LEU A 26 -3.47 5.55 -5.99
C LEU A 26 -2.33 6.53 -5.70
N ASP A 27 -2.02 7.40 -6.65
CA ASP A 27 -0.96 8.39 -6.47
C ASP A 27 -1.24 9.32 -5.29
N LYS A 28 -2.50 9.72 -5.12
CA LYS A 28 -2.87 10.53 -3.95
C LYS A 28 -2.63 9.77 -2.64
N ALA A 29 -3.01 8.49 -2.61
CA ALA A 29 -2.80 7.67 -1.42
C ALA A 29 -1.31 7.52 -1.11
N VAL A 30 -0.51 7.26 -2.13
CA VAL A 30 0.95 7.13 -1.97
C VAL A 30 1.55 8.44 -1.45
N ASN A 31 1.12 9.58 -2.00
CA ASN A 31 1.64 10.87 -1.54
C ASN A 31 1.30 11.14 -0.06
N LEU A 32 0.11 10.75 0.37
CA LEU A 32 -0.25 10.87 1.78
C LEU A 32 0.65 10.01 2.66
N ILE A 33 0.97 8.81 2.22
CA ILE A 33 1.88 7.92 2.95
C ILE A 33 3.29 8.49 3.00
N ILE A 34 3.75 9.10 1.91
CA ILE A 34 5.07 9.72 1.86
C ILE A 34 5.15 10.86 2.88
N GLU A 35 4.14 11.72 2.92
CA GLU A 35 4.13 12.87 3.82
C GLU A 35 3.90 12.48 5.27
N ASN A 36 3.04 11.49 5.52
CA ASN A 36 2.72 11.04 6.87
C ASN A 36 2.54 9.52 6.89
N PRO A 37 3.62 8.77 7.14
CA PRO A 37 3.53 7.30 7.09
C PRO A 37 2.63 6.72 8.18
N LYS A 38 2.24 7.49 9.17
CA LYS A 38 1.31 7.04 10.20
C LYS A 38 -0.16 7.19 9.80
N VAL A 39 -0.41 7.64 8.56
CA VAL A 39 -1.79 7.81 8.08
C VAL A 39 -2.56 6.49 8.01
N GLY A 40 -1.87 5.38 7.79
CA GLY A 40 -2.48 4.07 7.82
C GLY A 40 -2.60 3.51 9.23
N GLU A 41 -2.99 2.26 9.31
CA GLU A 41 -3.14 1.55 10.58
C GLU A 41 -2.09 0.46 10.68
N GLN A 42 -1.35 0.46 11.79
CA GLN A 42 -0.35 -0.58 12.03
C GLN A 42 -1.05 -1.89 12.37
N LYS A 43 -0.66 -2.97 11.72
CA LYS A 43 -1.22 -4.29 11.98
C LYS A 43 -0.46 -4.96 13.13
N LYS A 44 -1.16 -5.83 13.85
CA LYS A 44 -0.60 -6.54 15.00
C LYS A 44 -0.37 -8.01 14.68
N GLY A 45 0.35 -8.68 15.56
CA GLY A 45 0.66 -10.10 15.39
C GLY A 45 1.74 -10.32 14.33
N ASN A 46 1.53 -11.30 13.47
CA ASN A 46 2.54 -11.64 12.45
C ASN A 46 2.76 -10.54 11.42
N LEU A 47 1.90 -9.53 11.42
CA LEU A 47 1.99 -8.41 10.47
C LEU A 47 2.39 -7.11 11.15
N ASN A 48 3.05 -7.18 12.31
CA ASN A 48 3.29 -6.00 13.15
C ASN A 48 4.16 -4.91 12.52
N SER A 49 4.96 -5.24 11.52
CA SER A 49 5.75 -4.23 10.80
C SER A 49 4.99 -3.62 9.61
N ILE A 50 3.80 -4.12 9.35
CA ILE A 50 3.01 -3.73 8.19
C ILE A 50 1.96 -2.72 8.59
N TRP A 51 1.87 -1.65 7.81
CA TRP A 51 0.80 -0.65 7.92
C TRP A 51 -0.11 -0.79 6.73
N VAL A 52 -1.41 -0.54 6.93
CA VAL A 52 -2.40 -0.63 5.86
C VAL A 52 -3.19 0.66 5.83
N TYR A 53 -3.23 1.28 4.66
CA TYR A 53 -4.04 2.47 4.41
C TYR A 53 -5.24 2.10 3.54
N LYS A 54 -6.42 2.48 4.01
CA LYS A 54 -7.68 2.23 3.29
C LYS A 54 -8.08 3.49 2.53
N PHE A 55 -8.43 3.34 1.27
CA PHE A 55 -8.87 4.47 0.46
C PHE A 55 -9.79 3.97 -0.64
N LYS A 56 -10.55 4.89 -1.21
CA LYS A 56 -11.47 4.52 -2.29
C LYS A 56 -10.92 4.91 -3.65
N ILE A 57 -11.10 4.02 -4.60
CA ILE A 57 -10.91 4.32 -6.01
C ILE A 57 -12.30 4.25 -6.60
N THR A 58 -12.88 5.41 -6.94
CA THR A 58 -14.27 5.55 -7.32
C THR A 58 -15.15 5.05 -6.15
N ASP A 59 -15.89 3.98 -6.32
CA ASP A 59 -16.75 3.44 -5.26
C ASP A 59 -16.17 2.20 -4.59
N GLN A 60 -14.99 1.76 -5.02
CA GLN A 60 -14.39 0.51 -4.53
C GLN A 60 -13.35 0.79 -3.45
N LEU A 61 -13.47 0.10 -2.32
CA LEU A 61 -12.49 0.21 -1.24
C LEU A 61 -11.24 -0.59 -1.60
N TYR A 62 -10.09 0.09 -1.56
CA TYR A 62 -8.79 -0.52 -1.75
C TYR A 62 -7.97 -0.45 -0.48
N LEU A 63 -7.06 -1.40 -0.34
CA LEU A 63 -6.12 -1.46 0.76
C LEU A 63 -4.70 -1.42 0.20
N LEU A 64 -3.85 -0.63 0.84
CA LEU A 64 -2.44 -0.52 0.45
C LEU A 64 -1.58 -0.84 1.65
N ALA A 65 -0.83 -1.95 1.56
CA ALA A 65 0.11 -2.34 2.60
C ALA A 65 1.48 -1.72 2.35
N TYR A 66 2.10 -1.23 3.41
CA TYR A 66 3.42 -0.61 3.28
C TYR A 66 4.20 -0.75 4.58
N GLU A 67 5.52 -0.62 4.45
CA GLU A 67 6.42 -0.44 5.58
C GLU A 67 7.11 0.90 5.44
N TRP A 68 7.62 1.43 6.55
CA TRP A 68 8.28 2.73 6.47
C TRP A 68 9.30 2.91 7.59
N ASP A 69 10.27 3.75 7.31
CA ASP A 69 11.14 4.31 8.34
C ASP A 69 11.31 5.80 8.04
N LYS A 70 12.21 6.46 8.75
CA LYS A 70 12.38 7.91 8.61
C LYS A 70 12.78 8.34 7.20
N LYS A 71 13.40 7.43 6.43
CA LYS A 71 13.98 7.78 5.14
C LYS A 71 13.30 7.09 3.96
N SER A 72 12.46 6.09 4.21
CA SER A 72 11.91 5.30 3.12
C SER A 72 10.48 4.87 3.34
N ARG A 73 9.83 4.53 2.23
CA ARG A 73 8.50 3.92 2.18
C ARG A 73 8.58 2.74 1.24
N VAL A 74 8.16 1.57 1.69
CA VAL A 74 8.13 0.37 0.84
C VAL A 74 6.67 0.00 0.61
N LEU A 75 6.22 0.11 -0.64
CA LEU A 75 4.86 -0.25 -1.03
C LEU A 75 4.83 -1.75 -1.30
N ILE A 76 4.08 -2.49 -0.50
CA ILE A 76 4.16 -3.95 -0.48
C ILE A 76 3.07 -4.61 -1.31
N ALA A 77 1.82 -4.22 -1.13
CA ALA A 77 0.70 -4.87 -1.79
C ALA A 77 -0.48 -3.93 -1.89
N LEU A 78 -1.27 -4.12 -2.96
CA LEU A 78 -2.46 -3.31 -3.24
C LEU A 78 -3.59 -4.24 -3.65
N GLY A 79 -4.80 -4.00 -3.17
CA GLY A 79 -5.92 -4.82 -3.62
C GLY A 79 -7.21 -4.45 -2.92
N VAL A 80 -8.29 -5.09 -3.38
CA VAL A 80 -9.59 -4.96 -2.74
C VAL A 80 -9.64 -5.85 -1.50
N HIS A 81 -10.52 -5.48 -0.57
CA HIS A 81 -10.56 -6.09 0.75
C HIS A 81 -10.63 -7.62 0.74
N GLU A 82 -11.45 -8.19 -0.14
CA GLU A 82 -11.71 -9.63 -0.12
C GLU A 82 -10.46 -10.49 -0.26
N ASN A 83 -9.52 -10.10 -1.13
CA ASN A 83 -8.35 -10.93 -1.43
C ASN A 83 -7.05 -10.36 -0.87
N PHE A 84 -7.13 -9.16 -0.32
CA PHE A 84 -5.92 -8.42 0.06
C PHE A 84 -5.07 -9.17 1.08
N TYR A 85 -5.67 -9.57 2.20
CA TYR A 85 -4.91 -10.20 3.27
C TYR A 85 -4.40 -11.59 2.90
N ARG A 86 -5.15 -12.31 2.08
CA ARG A 86 -4.71 -13.61 1.58
C ARG A 86 -3.43 -13.46 0.75
N ASN A 87 -3.43 -12.52 -0.18
CA ASN A 87 -2.27 -12.27 -1.04
C ASN A 87 -1.08 -11.77 -0.22
N LEU A 88 -1.33 -10.91 0.75
CA LEU A 88 -0.29 -10.38 1.61
C LEU A 88 0.37 -11.48 2.43
N LYS A 89 -0.41 -12.38 3.01
CA LYS A 89 0.13 -13.50 3.77
C LYS A 89 1.01 -14.41 2.93
N LYS A 90 0.60 -14.66 1.69
CA LYS A 90 1.42 -15.45 0.77
C LYS A 90 2.76 -14.79 0.50
N TYR A 91 2.74 -13.48 0.31
CA TYR A 91 3.96 -12.73 0.04
C TYR A 91 4.94 -12.78 1.22
N LEU A 92 4.40 -12.74 2.44
CA LEU A 92 5.22 -12.65 3.65
C LEU A 92 5.77 -13.99 4.14
N LYS A 93 5.39 -15.09 3.53
CA LYS A 93 5.93 -16.40 3.91
C LYS A 93 7.40 -16.53 3.62
#